data_2004615ce76ba69b4594cb0269d8d703
#
_entry.id   2004615ce76ba69b4594cb0269d8d703
#
_cell.length_a   1.000
_cell.length_b   1.000
_cell.length_c   1.000
_cell.angle_alpha   90.00
_cell.angle_beta   90.00
_cell.angle_gamma   90.00
#
_symmetry.space_group_name_H-M   'P 1'
#
loop_
_entity.id
_entity.type
_entity.pdbx_description
1 polymer ?
#
loop_
_entity_poly.entity_id
_entity_poly.type
_entity_poly.pdbx_seq_one_letter_code
_entity_poly.pdbx_strand_id
1 'polypeptide(L)'
;MTIVAPDVMPVAPAVPTLRATKVQLVSAALLVVLPLVAVVFAVAIFWNHGIGWLDLGLAAGMYVFTGLGLSLGFHRLFSHRSFVPARWLKVTLAIAGTMGIEGSVTSWVSQHRRHHAFTDQAGDPHSPVPDGPGLGNQLRGLWHAHAGWLFVANEVNAARWSKDLVDDPDVAFISRTAVWWTVLSFLIPSAIGFIVTKTVWGALLAGLWGGVVRVALLHHVTWSTNSLCHTFGKQPFGDRDRSTNFAPLALLSFGDAWHNAHHAFPRSARHGVDPGQVDISAEVIRVFERVGWATEVHWPRRSVMDRRRQLWRTGQSRTKGL
;
A
#
# COMPACT_ATOMS: atom_id res chain seq x y z
N MET A 1 -32.08 32.26 8.70
CA MET A 1 -31.55 30.97 9.22
C MET A 1 -31.84 29.95 8.13
N THR A 2 -30.90 29.80 7.19
CA THR A 2 -31.07 28.96 6.01
C THR A 2 -30.56 27.55 6.38
N ILE A 3 -31.48 26.60 6.40
CA ILE A 3 -31.17 25.18 6.64
C ILE A 3 -30.45 24.67 5.39
N VAL A 4 -29.15 24.46 5.50
CA VAL A 4 -28.37 23.76 4.47
C VAL A 4 -28.78 22.30 4.51
N ALA A 5 -29.36 21.79 3.43
CA ALA A 5 -29.69 20.38 3.27
C ALA A 5 -28.42 19.53 3.43
N PRO A 6 -28.48 18.35 4.08
CA PRO A 6 -27.32 17.47 4.20
C PRO A 6 -26.87 17.06 2.80
N ASP A 7 -25.57 17.22 2.51
CA ASP A 7 -24.95 16.72 1.29
C ASP A 7 -25.31 15.24 1.11
N VAL A 8 -26.13 14.96 0.09
CA VAL A 8 -26.44 13.61 -0.35
C VAL A 8 -25.12 13.03 -0.84
N MET A 9 -24.59 12.06 -0.09
CA MET A 9 -23.42 11.28 -0.53
C MET A 9 -23.65 10.83 -1.98
N PRO A 10 -22.72 11.08 -2.89
CA PRO A 10 -22.91 10.67 -4.27
C PRO A 10 -23.13 9.16 -4.32
N VAL A 11 -24.28 8.75 -4.85
CA VAL A 11 -24.55 7.35 -5.16
C VAL A 11 -23.39 6.88 -6.02
N ALA A 12 -22.71 5.81 -5.59
CA ALA A 12 -21.60 5.25 -6.35
C ALA A 12 -22.10 5.01 -7.78
N PRO A 13 -21.50 5.61 -8.82
CA PRO A 13 -21.89 5.30 -10.17
C PRO A 13 -21.74 3.80 -10.34
N ALA A 14 -22.78 3.13 -10.88
CA ALA A 14 -22.69 1.74 -11.23
C ALA A 14 -21.40 1.57 -12.04
N VAL A 15 -20.45 0.82 -11.47
CA VAL A 15 -19.17 0.59 -12.15
C VAL A 15 -19.52 -0.16 -13.42
N PRO A 16 -19.27 0.38 -14.62
CA PRO A 16 -19.48 -0.37 -15.82
C PRO A 16 -18.70 -1.68 -15.68
N THR A 17 -19.35 -2.81 -15.90
CA THR A 17 -18.68 -4.13 -15.92
C THR A 17 -17.86 -4.24 -17.19
N LEU A 18 -16.83 -3.40 -17.31
CA LEU A 18 -15.83 -3.51 -18.37
C LEU A 18 -15.10 -4.85 -18.18
N ARG A 19 -15.00 -5.62 -19.23
CA ARG A 19 -14.16 -6.82 -19.18
C ARG A 19 -12.70 -6.39 -19.23
N ALA A 20 -11.86 -6.95 -18.35
CA ALA A 20 -10.44 -6.72 -18.39
C ALA A 20 -9.89 -7.11 -19.77
N THR A 21 -9.04 -6.26 -20.33
CA THR A 21 -8.37 -6.53 -21.61
C THR A 21 -7.43 -7.73 -21.46
N LYS A 22 -7.11 -8.41 -22.57
CA LYS A 22 -6.12 -9.51 -22.57
C LYS A 22 -4.77 -9.04 -21.99
N VAL A 23 -4.34 -7.81 -22.30
CA VAL A 23 -3.11 -7.23 -21.77
C VAL A 23 -3.16 -7.08 -20.25
N GLN A 24 -4.26 -6.57 -19.71
CA GLN A 24 -4.45 -6.45 -18.25
C GLN A 24 -4.41 -7.82 -17.57
N LEU A 25 -5.11 -8.83 -18.11
CA LEU A 25 -5.13 -10.18 -17.57
C LEU A 25 -3.73 -10.83 -17.58
N VAL A 26 -2.99 -10.71 -18.69
CA VAL A 26 -1.64 -11.24 -18.79
C VAL A 26 -0.69 -10.50 -17.82
N SER A 27 -0.79 -9.18 -17.74
CA SER A 27 0.03 -8.40 -16.81
C SER A 27 -0.26 -8.77 -15.35
N ALA A 28 -1.53 -8.93 -14.97
CA ALA A 28 -1.93 -9.38 -13.65
C ALA A 28 -1.42 -10.80 -13.35
N ALA A 29 -1.56 -11.72 -14.30
CA ALA A 29 -1.05 -13.08 -14.16
C ALA A 29 0.49 -13.11 -13.98
N LEU A 30 1.22 -12.34 -14.79
CA LEU A 30 2.67 -12.23 -14.64
C LEU A 30 3.04 -11.61 -13.27
N LEU A 31 2.33 -10.59 -12.83
CA LEU A 31 2.58 -9.92 -11.56
C LEU A 31 2.34 -10.84 -10.34
N VAL A 32 1.34 -11.72 -10.42
CA VAL A 32 0.98 -12.62 -9.32
C VAL A 32 1.78 -13.93 -9.38
N VAL A 33 1.85 -14.55 -10.56
CA VAL A 33 2.40 -15.91 -10.71
C VAL A 33 3.93 -15.91 -10.79
N LEU A 34 4.51 -15.00 -11.59
CA LEU A 34 5.97 -15.00 -11.83
C LEU A 34 6.79 -14.83 -10.55
N PRO A 35 6.47 -13.93 -9.61
CA PRO A 35 7.22 -13.82 -8.37
C PRO A 35 7.10 -15.08 -7.49
N LEU A 36 5.95 -15.74 -7.45
CA LEU A 36 5.76 -16.98 -6.71
C LEU A 36 6.60 -18.13 -7.29
N VAL A 37 6.59 -18.28 -8.63
CA VAL A 37 7.45 -19.24 -9.32
C VAL A 37 8.91 -18.95 -9.03
N ALA A 38 9.32 -17.70 -9.06
CA ALA A 38 10.69 -17.30 -8.75
C ALA A 38 11.09 -17.59 -7.30
N VAL A 39 10.19 -17.45 -6.33
CA VAL A 39 10.42 -17.87 -4.93
C VAL A 39 10.66 -19.36 -4.85
N VAL A 40 9.84 -20.19 -5.53
CA VAL A 40 10.05 -21.65 -5.57
C VAL A 40 11.40 -22.00 -6.20
N PHE A 41 11.76 -21.34 -7.30
CA PHE A 41 13.07 -21.51 -7.94
C PHE A 41 14.21 -21.07 -7.02
N ALA A 42 14.08 -19.94 -6.34
CA ALA A 42 15.08 -19.45 -5.40
C ALA A 42 15.29 -20.47 -4.27
N VAL A 43 14.22 -20.98 -3.68
CA VAL A 43 14.30 -22.02 -2.64
C VAL A 43 14.95 -23.29 -3.20
N ALA A 44 14.58 -23.77 -4.37
CA ALA A 44 15.14 -24.97 -4.99
C ALA A 44 16.64 -24.85 -5.28
N ILE A 45 17.09 -23.70 -5.83
CA ILE A 45 18.50 -23.44 -6.12
C ILE A 45 19.32 -23.40 -4.82
N PHE A 46 18.77 -22.79 -3.77
CA PHE A 46 19.52 -22.54 -2.53
C PHE A 46 19.34 -23.60 -1.45
N TRP A 47 18.48 -24.61 -1.67
CA TRP A 47 18.24 -25.66 -0.69
C TRP A 47 19.53 -26.32 -0.15
N ASN A 48 20.57 -26.43 -1.00
CA ASN A 48 21.85 -27.03 -0.63
C ASN A 48 23.04 -26.05 -0.63
N HIS A 49 22.87 -24.81 -1.04
CA HIS A 49 23.98 -23.87 -1.25
C HIS A 49 23.94 -22.63 -0.33
N GLY A 50 22.88 -22.44 0.42
CA GLY A 50 22.67 -21.25 1.27
C GLY A 50 22.47 -19.96 0.46
N ILE A 51 22.03 -18.91 1.14
CA ILE A 51 21.86 -17.56 0.56
C ILE A 51 23.10 -16.74 0.95
N GLY A 52 23.72 -16.08 -0.02
CA GLY A 52 24.82 -15.17 0.24
C GLY A 52 24.40 -13.93 1.03
N TRP A 53 25.28 -13.43 1.90
CA TRP A 53 25.00 -12.19 2.65
C TRP A 53 24.73 -10.99 1.75
N LEU A 54 25.36 -10.96 0.56
CA LEU A 54 25.10 -9.92 -0.44
C LEU A 54 23.65 -9.98 -0.93
N ASP A 55 23.16 -11.18 -1.28
CA ASP A 55 21.81 -11.38 -1.80
C ASP A 55 20.75 -11.03 -0.74
N LEU A 56 20.96 -11.47 0.48
CA LEU A 56 20.10 -11.14 1.62
C LEU A 56 20.12 -9.65 1.92
N GLY A 57 21.28 -9.02 1.91
CA GLY A 57 21.45 -7.58 2.11
C GLY A 57 20.75 -6.74 1.03
N LEU A 58 20.86 -7.16 -0.24
CA LEU A 58 20.17 -6.52 -1.36
C LEU A 58 18.65 -6.73 -1.29
N ALA A 59 18.19 -7.93 -0.95
CA ALA A 59 16.77 -8.19 -0.75
C ALA A 59 16.19 -7.30 0.37
N ALA A 60 16.84 -7.25 1.53
CA ALA A 60 16.42 -6.44 2.67
C ALA A 60 16.49 -4.93 2.35
N GLY A 61 17.59 -4.45 1.75
CA GLY A 61 17.76 -3.04 1.39
C GLY A 61 16.73 -2.56 0.38
N MET A 62 16.49 -3.34 -0.69
CA MET A 62 15.47 -3.03 -1.70
C MET A 62 14.06 -3.14 -1.11
N TYR A 63 13.81 -4.09 -0.21
CA TYR A 63 12.53 -4.20 0.48
C TYR A 63 12.23 -2.96 1.32
N VAL A 64 13.18 -2.53 2.14
CA VAL A 64 13.04 -1.33 2.98
C VAL A 64 12.85 -0.08 2.10
N PHE A 65 13.69 0.09 1.07
CA PHE A 65 13.61 1.26 0.19
C PHE A 65 12.24 1.37 -0.50
N THR A 66 11.79 0.29 -1.15
CA THR A 66 10.53 0.31 -1.90
C THR A 66 9.30 0.22 -0.99
N GLY A 67 9.39 -0.49 0.14
CA GLY A 67 8.33 -0.56 1.13
C GLY A 67 8.09 0.78 1.83
N LEU A 68 9.14 1.53 2.17
CA LEU A 68 8.99 2.92 2.62
C LEU A 68 8.45 3.82 1.50
N GLY A 69 8.83 3.59 0.24
CA GLY A 69 8.25 4.26 -0.91
C GLY A 69 6.73 4.07 -1.00
N LEU A 70 6.22 2.86 -0.73
CA LEU A 70 4.78 2.58 -0.69
C LEU A 70 4.14 3.14 0.58
N SER A 71 4.59 2.74 1.76
CA SER A 71 3.94 3.07 3.04
C SER A 71 4.06 4.55 3.39
N LEU A 72 5.25 5.15 3.23
CA LEU A 72 5.49 6.55 3.57
C LEU A 72 5.21 7.48 2.40
N GLY A 73 5.59 7.05 1.16
CA GLY A 73 5.41 7.83 -0.06
C GLY A 73 3.97 7.73 -0.59
N PHE A 74 3.61 6.62 -1.22
CA PHE A 74 2.32 6.48 -1.89
C PHE A 74 1.15 6.63 -0.93
N HIS A 75 1.23 5.99 0.23
CA HIS A 75 0.16 5.95 1.19
C HIS A 75 0.07 7.24 2.01
N ARG A 76 1.04 7.53 2.89
CA ARG A 76 0.92 8.66 3.84
C ARG A 76 1.09 10.02 3.17
N LEU A 77 2.08 10.16 2.27
CA LEU A 77 2.35 11.45 1.61
C LEU A 77 1.35 11.73 0.49
N PHE A 78 1.35 10.89 -0.56
CA PHE A 78 0.60 11.20 -1.77
C PHE A 78 -0.90 10.96 -1.64
N SER A 79 -1.33 9.90 -0.92
CA SER A 79 -2.76 9.64 -0.73
C SER A 79 -3.37 10.56 0.32
N HIS A 80 -2.74 10.66 1.49
CA HIS A 80 -3.36 11.27 2.67
C HIS A 80 -2.77 12.62 3.07
N ARG A 81 -1.67 13.07 2.43
CA ARG A 81 -1.04 14.37 2.72
C ARG A 81 -0.74 14.53 4.22
N SER A 82 -0.14 13.50 4.82
CA SER A 82 0.15 13.45 6.25
C SER A 82 1.28 14.40 6.68
N PHE A 83 2.05 14.90 5.72
CA PHE A 83 3.13 15.88 5.91
C PHE A 83 3.48 16.57 4.59
N VAL A 84 4.23 17.68 4.66
CA VAL A 84 4.77 18.39 3.49
C VAL A 84 6.26 18.05 3.38
N PRO A 85 6.73 17.40 2.32
CA PRO A 85 8.14 17.01 2.14
C PRO A 85 8.95 18.10 1.44
N ALA A 86 10.26 18.13 1.64
CA ALA A 86 11.20 18.76 0.72
C ALA A 86 11.08 18.12 -0.68
N ARG A 87 11.31 18.90 -1.76
CA ARG A 87 11.12 18.43 -3.14
C ARG A 87 11.91 17.15 -3.45
N TRP A 88 13.19 17.09 -3.06
CA TRP A 88 14.03 15.92 -3.29
C TRP A 88 13.46 14.67 -2.59
N LEU A 89 12.93 14.82 -1.36
CA LEU A 89 12.30 13.73 -0.62
C LEU A 89 11.00 13.25 -1.32
N LYS A 90 10.18 14.22 -1.80
CA LYS A 90 8.98 13.90 -2.62
C LYS A 90 9.34 13.04 -3.82
N VAL A 91 10.35 13.46 -4.59
CA VAL A 91 10.83 12.76 -5.78
C VAL A 91 11.38 11.37 -5.43
N THR A 92 12.21 11.27 -4.40
CA THR A 92 12.77 9.99 -3.94
C THR A 92 11.68 9.00 -3.52
N LEU A 93 10.69 9.45 -2.75
CA LEU A 93 9.58 8.59 -2.31
C LEU A 93 8.68 8.16 -3.48
N ALA A 94 8.46 9.04 -4.47
CA ALA A 94 7.72 8.71 -5.68
C ALA A 94 8.45 7.62 -6.50
N ILE A 95 9.75 7.74 -6.67
CA ILE A 95 10.60 6.74 -7.37
C ILE A 95 10.60 5.43 -6.58
N ALA A 96 10.86 5.47 -5.27
CA ALA A 96 10.93 4.29 -4.42
C ALA A 96 9.61 3.50 -4.43
N GLY A 97 8.46 4.18 -4.32
CA GLY A 97 7.15 3.53 -4.41
C GLY A 97 6.89 2.93 -5.80
N THR A 98 7.26 3.63 -6.88
CA THR A 98 7.12 3.11 -8.25
C THR A 98 8.00 1.86 -8.47
N MET A 99 9.19 1.82 -7.87
CA MET A 99 10.07 0.64 -7.87
C MET A 99 9.51 -0.53 -7.05
N GLY A 100 8.44 -0.33 -6.27
CA GLY A 100 7.65 -1.37 -5.61
C GLY A 100 6.82 -2.22 -6.58
N ILE A 101 6.61 -1.73 -7.81
CA ILE A 101 5.90 -2.42 -8.93
C ILE A 101 4.41 -2.66 -8.63
N GLU A 102 3.78 -1.76 -7.89
CA GLU A 102 2.33 -1.75 -7.65
C GLU A 102 1.58 -0.72 -8.52
N GLY A 103 2.22 -0.25 -9.58
CA GLY A 103 1.69 0.75 -10.50
C GLY A 103 2.38 2.11 -10.38
N SER A 104 1.93 3.08 -11.18
CA SER A 104 2.41 4.46 -11.09
C SER A 104 1.85 5.15 -9.85
N VAL A 105 2.50 6.25 -9.40
CA VAL A 105 2.02 7.05 -8.26
C VAL A 105 0.55 7.45 -8.43
N THR A 106 0.20 8.01 -9.59
CA THR A 106 -1.16 8.49 -9.86
C THR A 106 -2.19 7.36 -9.88
N SER A 107 -1.85 6.20 -10.44
CA SER A 107 -2.73 5.03 -10.49
C SER A 107 -2.98 4.46 -9.09
N TRP A 108 -1.92 4.20 -8.33
CA TRP A 108 -2.01 3.64 -6.99
C TRP A 108 -2.79 4.55 -6.04
N VAL A 109 -2.45 5.83 -6.01
CA VAL A 109 -3.13 6.83 -5.17
C VAL A 109 -4.60 6.97 -5.53
N SER A 110 -4.93 6.93 -6.82
CA SER A 110 -6.32 7.00 -7.26
C SER A 110 -7.15 5.81 -6.76
N GLN A 111 -6.60 4.61 -6.83
CA GLN A 111 -7.25 3.40 -6.31
C GLN A 111 -7.42 3.49 -4.78
N HIS A 112 -6.38 3.91 -4.08
CA HIS A 112 -6.41 4.02 -2.63
C HIS A 112 -7.39 5.10 -2.12
N ARG A 113 -7.42 6.28 -2.75
CA ARG A 113 -8.41 7.32 -2.42
C ARG A 113 -9.85 6.88 -2.73
N ARG A 114 -10.03 6.09 -3.81
CA ARG A 114 -11.33 5.48 -4.12
C ARG A 114 -11.70 4.43 -3.09
N HIS A 115 -10.75 3.59 -2.65
CA HIS A 115 -10.96 2.66 -1.55
C HIS A 115 -11.47 3.38 -0.30
N HIS A 116 -10.80 4.45 0.16
CA HIS A 116 -11.26 5.23 1.31
C HIS A 116 -12.64 5.88 1.15
N ALA A 117 -13.02 6.24 -0.09
CA ALA A 117 -14.34 6.81 -0.36
C ALA A 117 -15.47 5.77 -0.30
N PHE A 118 -15.17 4.50 -0.61
CA PHE A 118 -16.15 3.41 -0.73
C PHE A 118 -15.78 2.18 0.09
N THR A 119 -14.93 2.32 1.10
CA THR A 119 -14.38 1.19 1.87
C THR A 119 -15.45 0.16 2.24
N ASP A 120 -15.24 -1.09 1.84
CA ASP A 120 -16.10 -2.24 2.09
C ASP A 120 -17.54 -2.11 1.55
N GLN A 121 -17.74 -1.26 0.55
CA GLN A 121 -19.02 -1.01 -0.12
C GLN A 121 -18.90 -1.20 -1.63
N ALA A 122 -20.03 -1.16 -2.33
CA ALA A 122 -20.04 -1.17 -3.79
C ALA A 122 -19.23 0.03 -4.33
N GLY A 123 -18.24 -0.25 -5.16
CA GLY A 123 -17.30 0.76 -5.67
C GLY A 123 -15.90 0.67 -5.09
N ASP A 124 -15.70 -0.03 -4.00
CA ASP A 124 -14.36 -0.35 -3.48
C ASP A 124 -13.61 -1.27 -4.46
N PRO A 125 -12.39 -0.94 -4.89
CA PRO A 125 -11.65 -1.76 -5.84
C PRO A 125 -11.22 -3.12 -5.27
N HIS A 126 -11.04 -3.28 -3.97
CA HIS A 126 -10.44 -4.48 -3.37
C HIS A 126 -11.02 -4.87 -1.99
N SER A 127 -12.33 -4.74 -1.83
CA SER A 127 -12.99 -5.17 -0.58
C SER A 127 -13.04 -6.69 -0.44
N PRO A 128 -12.77 -7.26 0.76
CA PRO A 128 -12.97 -8.67 1.06
C PRO A 128 -14.41 -9.01 1.44
N VAL A 129 -15.36 -8.07 1.31
CA VAL A 129 -16.75 -8.32 1.70
C VAL A 129 -17.33 -9.46 0.85
N PRO A 130 -17.79 -10.56 1.48
CA PRO A 130 -18.30 -11.71 0.74
C PRO A 130 -19.70 -11.43 0.16
N ASP A 131 -19.97 -11.99 -1.00
CA ASP A 131 -21.27 -11.94 -1.69
C ASP A 131 -22.31 -12.89 -1.04
N GLY A 132 -22.34 -12.99 0.29
CA GLY A 132 -23.27 -13.83 1.03
C GLY A 132 -22.58 -14.68 2.11
N PRO A 133 -23.37 -15.49 2.86
CA PRO A 133 -22.83 -16.31 3.94
C PRO A 133 -22.08 -17.54 3.41
N GLY A 134 -21.26 -18.13 4.27
CA GLY A 134 -20.52 -19.37 4.03
C GLY A 134 -19.05 -19.19 3.72
N LEU A 135 -18.26 -20.24 4.03
CA LEU A 135 -16.80 -20.25 3.92
C LEU A 135 -16.32 -19.97 2.48
N GLY A 136 -17.00 -20.53 1.48
CA GLY A 136 -16.63 -20.32 0.07
C GLY A 136 -16.70 -18.87 -0.36
N ASN A 137 -17.73 -18.12 0.07
CA ASN A 137 -17.85 -16.70 -0.21
C ASN A 137 -16.82 -15.88 0.55
N GLN A 138 -16.50 -16.22 1.81
CA GLN A 138 -15.45 -15.59 2.57
C GLN A 138 -14.07 -15.76 1.91
N LEU A 139 -13.74 -16.97 1.46
CA LEU A 139 -12.48 -17.26 0.74
C LEU A 139 -12.41 -16.50 -0.60
N ARG A 140 -13.55 -16.42 -1.32
CA ARG A 140 -13.62 -15.64 -2.57
C ARG A 140 -13.41 -14.16 -2.33
N GLY A 141 -14.02 -13.59 -1.26
CA GLY A 141 -13.79 -12.19 -0.86
C GLY A 141 -12.34 -11.93 -0.48
N LEU A 142 -11.73 -12.80 0.34
CA LEU A 142 -10.31 -12.71 0.69
C LEU A 142 -9.40 -12.77 -0.54
N TRP A 143 -9.65 -13.73 -1.46
CA TRP A 143 -8.91 -13.81 -2.72
C TRP A 143 -9.07 -12.54 -3.54
N HIS A 144 -10.31 -12.03 -3.66
CA HIS A 144 -10.57 -10.79 -4.39
C HIS A 144 -9.76 -9.62 -3.82
N ALA A 145 -9.84 -9.38 -2.51
CA ALA A 145 -9.12 -8.29 -1.87
C ALA A 145 -7.59 -8.46 -1.92
N HIS A 146 -7.10 -9.70 -1.87
CA HIS A 146 -5.67 -9.97 -1.89
C HIS A 146 -5.06 -9.77 -3.28
N ALA A 147 -5.53 -10.49 -4.28
CA ALA A 147 -4.95 -10.46 -5.63
C ALA A 147 -6.01 -10.48 -6.76
N GLY A 148 -7.23 -10.96 -6.48
CA GLY A 148 -8.26 -11.15 -7.49
C GLY A 148 -8.72 -9.85 -8.16
N TRP A 149 -8.66 -8.73 -7.44
CA TRP A 149 -9.01 -7.42 -7.96
C TRP A 149 -8.12 -6.96 -9.14
N LEU A 150 -6.89 -7.47 -9.24
CA LEU A 150 -5.97 -7.20 -10.36
C LEU A 150 -6.49 -7.77 -11.68
N PHE A 151 -7.34 -8.81 -11.63
CA PHE A 151 -7.93 -9.46 -12.80
C PHE A 151 -9.29 -8.87 -13.21
N VAL A 152 -9.76 -7.88 -12.47
CA VAL A 152 -11.02 -7.18 -12.79
C VAL A 152 -10.69 -5.87 -13.49
N ALA A 153 -11.44 -5.53 -14.54
CA ALA A 153 -11.31 -4.23 -15.17
C ALA A 153 -11.69 -3.13 -14.17
N ASN A 154 -10.69 -2.40 -13.73
CA ASN A 154 -10.85 -1.35 -12.74
C ASN A 154 -10.21 -0.06 -13.27
N GLU A 155 -10.93 0.63 -14.16
CA GLU A 155 -10.48 1.93 -14.64
C GLU A 155 -10.64 2.96 -13.52
N VAL A 156 -9.52 3.36 -12.98
CA VAL A 156 -9.50 4.47 -12.02
C VAL A 156 -9.12 5.74 -12.73
N ASN A 157 -10.07 6.66 -12.82
CA ASN A 157 -9.87 7.95 -13.44
C ASN A 157 -8.95 8.83 -12.56
N ALA A 158 -7.66 8.92 -12.94
CA ALA A 158 -6.68 9.71 -12.20
C ALA A 158 -7.02 11.21 -12.20
N ALA A 159 -7.63 11.73 -13.25
CA ALA A 159 -8.08 13.14 -13.29
C ALA A 159 -9.17 13.44 -12.26
N ARG A 160 -9.92 12.44 -11.81
CA ARG A 160 -10.92 12.57 -10.74
C ARG A 160 -10.31 12.37 -9.35
N TRP A 161 -9.49 11.31 -9.17
CA TRP A 161 -9.08 10.85 -7.85
C TRP A 161 -7.71 11.36 -7.39
N SER A 162 -6.85 11.75 -8.34
CA SER A 162 -5.48 12.23 -8.05
C SER A 162 -5.08 13.40 -8.94
N LYS A 163 -6.02 14.30 -9.26
CA LYS A 163 -5.77 15.49 -10.10
C LYS A 163 -4.57 16.30 -9.60
N ASP A 164 -4.46 16.50 -8.31
CA ASP A 164 -3.32 17.16 -7.64
C ASP A 164 -1.96 16.55 -7.98
N LEU A 165 -1.91 15.23 -8.20
CA LEU A 165 -0.69 14.50 -8.57
C LEU A 165 -0.47 14.47 -10.10
N VAL A 166 -1.56 14.50 -10.87
CA VAL A 166 -1.48 14.65 -12.34
C VAL A 166 -0.93 16.01 -12.70
N ASP A 167 -1.30 17.05 -11.95
CA ASP A 167 -0.85 18.42 -12.15
C ASP A 167 0.55 18.71 -11.57
N ASP A 168 1.06 17.85 -10.67
CA ASP A 168 2.44 17.97 -10.14
C ASP A 168 3.46 17.47 -11.18
N PRO A 169 4.35 18.34 -11.71
CA PRO A 169 5.25 17.97 -12.81
C PRO A 169 6.24 16.87 -12.44
N ASP A 170 6.72 16.80 -11.20
CA ASP A 170 7.65 15.77 -10.74
C ASP A 170 6.94 14.41 -10.69
N VAL A 171 5.74 14.36 -10.07
CA VAL A 171 4.96 13.12 -9.94
C VAL A 171 4.44 12.65 -11.29
N ALA A 172 3.97 13.57 -12.15
CA ALA A 172 3.51 13.26 -13.48
C ALA A 172 4.64 12.68 -14.36
N PHE A 173 5.87 13.20 -14.25
CA PHE A 173 7.03 12.66 -14.96
C PHE A 173 7.34 11.23 -14.48
N ILE A 174 7.43 11.00 -13.17
CA ILE A 174 7.72 9.67 -12.59
C ILE A 174 6.62 8.67 -12.96
N SER A 175 5.35 9.10 -12.92
CA SER A 175 4.22 8.24 -13.29
C SER A 175 4.23 7.84 -14.77
N ARG A 176 4.57 8.76 -15.69
CA ARG A 176 4.68 8.45 -17.12
C ARG A 176 5.87 7.56 -17.46
N THR A 177 6.92 7.66 -16.66
CA THR A 177 8.15 6.86 -16.84
C THR A 177 8.22 5.63 -15.95
N ALA A 178 7.08 5.19 -15.38
CA ALA A 178 7.02 4.09 -14.40
C ALA A 178 7.68 2.79 -14.89
N VAL A 179 7.59 2.50 -16.18
CA VAL A 179 8.25 1.32 -16.78
C VAL A 179 9.77 1.33 -16.56
N TRP A 180 10.40 2.47 -16.64
CA TRP A 180 11.86 2.58 -16.46
C TRP A 180 12.27 2.38 -15.00
N TRP A 181 11.48 2.90 -14.07
CA TRP A 181 11.69 2.66 -12.63
C TRP A 181 11.49 1.18 -12.27
N THR A 182 10.51 0.51 -12.91
CA THR A 182 10.34 -0.95 -12.81
C THR A 182 11.58 -1.69 -13.30
N VAL A 183 12.11 -1.34 -14.48
CA VAL A 183 13.34 -1.95 -15.02
C VAL A 183 14.52 -1.72 -14.08
N LEU A 184 14.72 -0.50 -13.61
CA LEU A 184 15.78 -0.17 -12.65
C LEU A 184 15.66 -0.93 -11.33
N SER A 185 14.45 -1.25 -10.90
CA SER A 185 14.19 -2.06 -9.71
C SER A 185 14.82 -3.45 -9.75
N PHE A 186 15.05 -4.00 -10.95
CA PHE A 186 15.76 -5.26 -11.15
C PHE A 186 17.24 -5.03 -11.54
N LEU A 187 17.52 -4.02 -12.34
CA LEU A 187 18.87 -3.78 -12.83
C LEU A 187 19.82 -3.32 -11.70
N ILE A 188 19.35 -2.52 -10.75
CA ILE A 188 20.20 -2.03 -9.66
C ILE A 188 20.77 -3.18 -8.82
N PRO A 189 19.98 -4.10 -8.23
CA PRO A 189 20.55 -5.20 -7.48
C PRO A 189 21.41 -6.11 -8.35
N SER A 190 21.04 -6.37 -9.62
CA SER A 190 21.84 -7.17 -10.54
C SER A 190 23.21 -6.54 -10.83
N ALA A 191 23.24 -5.23 -11.08
CA ALA A 191 24.48 -4.49 -11.30
C ALA A 191 25.40 -4.52 -10.08
N ILE A 192 24.84 -4.31 -8.87
CA ILE A 192 25.59 -4.42 -7.62
C ILE A 192 26.17 -5.83 -7.46
N GLY A 193 25.36 -6.86 -7.71
CA GLY A 193 25.80 -8.26 -7.68
C GLY A 193 26.97 -8.52 -8.62
N PHE A 194 26.89 -8.03 -9.87
CA PHE A 194 27.99 -8.14 -10.83
C PHE A 194 29.24 -7.40 -10.37
N ILE A 195 29.08 -6.15 -9.91
CA ILE A 195 30.22 -5.32 -9.47
C ILE A 195 30.98 -5.97 -8.31
N VAL A 196 30.25 -6.54 -7.35
CA VAL A 196 30.85 -7.14 -6.15
C VAL A 196 31.45 -8.50 -6.45
N THR A 197 30.76 -9.37 -7.17
CA THR A 197 31.18 -10.76 -7.40
C THR A 197 32.04 -10.93 -8.65
N LYS A 198 32.02 -9.96 -9.57
CA LYS A 198 32.66 -10.02 -10.90
C LYS A 198 32.16 -11.19 -11.76
N THR A 199 30.96 -11.71 -11.48
CA THR A 199 30.38 -12.85 -12.19
C THR A 199 28.96 -12.57 -12.66
N VAL A 200 28.58 -13.12 -13.82
CA VAL A 200 27.20 -13.09 -14.31
C VAL A 200 26.27 -13.81 -13.34
N TRP A 201 26.74 -14.90 -12.73
CA TRP A 201 25.97 -15.65 -11.74
C TRP A 201 25.61 -14.79 -10.53
N GLY A 202 26.55 -14.04 -9.97
CA GLY A 202 26.29 -13.09 -8.89
C GLY A 202 25.30 -11.97 -9.28
N ALA A 203 25.34 -11.51 -10.53
CA ALA A 203 24.34 -10.57 -11.04
C ALA A 203 22.93 -11.18 -11.08
N LEU A 204 22.82 -12.43 -11.55
CA LEU A 204 21.54 -13.15 -11.63
C LEU A 204 20.95 -13.42 -10.24
N LEU A 205 21.77 -13.84 -9.28
CA LEU A 205 21.33 -14.09 -7.91
C LEU A 205 20.88 -12.81 -7.20
N ALA A 206 21.66 -11.76 -7.30
CA ALA A 206 21.31 -10.45 -6.74
C ALA A 206 20.02 -9.89 -7.35
N GLY A 207 19.83 -10.06 -8.67
CA GLY A 207 18.58 -9.72 -9.36
C GLY A 207 17.40 -10.59 -8.94
N LEU A 208 17.62 -11.88 -8.71
CA LEU A 208 16.59 -12.79 -8.20
C LEU A 208 16.13 -12.37 -6.77
N TRP A 209 17.06 -12.21 -5.84
CA TRP A 209 16.75 -11.89 -4.45
C TRP A 209 16.34 -10.43 -4.25
N GLY A 210 17.16 -9.47 -4.67
CA GLY A 210 16.90 -8.04 -4.53
C GLY A 210 15.83 -7.51 -5.48
N GLY A 211 15.56 -8.23 -6.58
CA GLY A 211 14.51 -7.95 -7.55
C GLY A 211 13.25 -8.77 -7.27
N VAL A 212 13.21 -10.01 -7.76
CA VAL A 212 11.95 -10.78 -7.89
C VAL A 212 11.41 -11.28 -6.55
N VAL A 213 12.24 -11.92 -5.71
CA VAL A 213 11.83 -12.45 -4.41
C VAL A 213 11.37 -11.32 -3.49
N ARG A 214 12.10 -10.21 -3.47
CA ARG A 214 11.71 -9.01 -2.72
C ARG A 214 10.37 -8.44 -3.19
N VAL A 215 10.12 -8.38 -4.52
CA VAL A 215 8.82 -7.93 -5.06
C VAL A 215 7.70 -8.86 -4.60
N ALA A 216 7.88 -10.17 -4.68
CA ALA A 216 6.90 -11.13 -4.19
C ALA A 216 6.51 -10.85 -2.71
N LEU A 217 7.51 -10.70 -1.85
CA LEU A 217 7.28 -10.43 -0.43
C LEU A 217 6.53 -9.10 -0.24
N LEU A 218 6.97 -8.03 -0.92
CA LEU A 218 6.37 -6.70 -0.78
C LEU A 218 4.90 -6.70 -1.21
N HIS A 219 4.58 -7.30 -2.38
CA HIS A 219 3.21 -7.38 -2.88
C HIS A 219 2.30 -8.16 -1.93
N HIS A 220 2.75 -9.32 -1.47
CA HIS A 220 1.93 -10.11 -0.54
C HIS A 220 1.72 -9.39 0.80
N VAL A 221 2.67 -8.61 1.28
CA VAL A 221 2.50 -7.78 2.49
C VAL A 221 1.49 -6.66 2.24
N THR A 222 1.61 -5.91 1.13
CA THR A 222 0.69 -4.81 0.80
C THR A 222 -0.72 -5.34 0.53
N TRP A 223 -0.87 -6.40 -0.25
CA TRP A 223 -2.18 -7.02 -0.52
C TRP A 223 -2.80 -7.65 0.73
N SER A 224 -1.98 -8.10 1.69
CA SER A 224 -2.45 -8.55 2.99
C SER A 224 -3.06 -7.40 3.81
N THR A 225 -2.60 -6.17 3.64
CA THR A 225 -3.25 -5.01 4.26
C THR A 225 -4.67 -4.84 3.74
N ASN A 226 -4.92 -5.04 2.44
CA ASN A 226 -6.26 -4.98 1.87
C ASN A 226 -7.16 -6.16 2.29
N SER A 227 -6.60 -7.37 2.40
CA SER A 227 -7.38 -8.59 2.69
C SER A 227 -7.43 -8.90 4.18
N LEU A 228 -6.28 -9.13 4.83
CA LEU A 228 -6.24 -9.56 6.23
C LEU A 228 -6.66 -8.44 7.19
N CYS A 229 -6.21 -7.20 6.95
CA CYS A 229 -6.56 -6.08 7.82
C CYS A 229 -7.99 -5.55 7.62
N HIS A 230 -8.78 -6.11 6.69
CA HIS A 230 -10.23 -5.92 6.59
C HIS A 230 -11.02 -7.17 7.02
N THR A 231 -10.34 -8.21 7.54
CA THR A 231 -10.98 -9.47 7.94
C THR A 231 -10.62 -9.89 9.36
N PHE A 232 -9.34 -9.78 9.75
CA PHE A 232 -8.82 -10.27 11.02
C PHE A 232 -8.15 -9.16 11.82
N GLY A 233 -8.40 -9.11 13.14
CA GLY A 233 -7.76 -8.17 14.05
C GLY A 233 -8.72 -7.42 14.96
N LYS A 234 -8.26 -6.30 15.51
CA LYS A 234 -9.01 -5.48 16.47
C LYS A 234 -9.50 -4.18 15.83
N GLN A 235 -10.70 -3.74 16.18
CA GLN A 235 -11.30 -2.46 15.74
C GLN A 235 -11.45 -1.49 16.93
N PRO A 236 -10.38 -0.87 17.41
CA PRO A 236 -10.44 0.00 18.60
C PRO A 236 -11.20 1.30 18.38
N PHE A 237 -11.35 1.77 17.13
CA PHE A 237 -12.00 3.04 16.82
C PHE A 237 -13.39 2.92 16.22
N GLY A 238 -13.80 1.72 15.82
CA GLY A 238 -15.10 1.42 15.26
C GLY A 238 -15.47 2.33 14.12
N ASP A 239 -15.04 1.97 12.93
CA ASP A 239 -15.39 2.71 11.73
C ASP A 239 -16.62 2.15 11.00
N ARG A 240 -17.03 2.83 9.93
CA ARG A 240 -18.12 2.42 9.05
C ARG A 240 -17.75 1.19 8.21
N ASP A 241 -16.46 0.83 8.22
CA ASP A 241 -15.87 -0.25 7.46
C ASP A 241 -15.40 -1.41 8.36
N ARG A 242 -14.79 -2.41 7.76
CA ARG A 242 -14.29 -3.62 8.41
C ARG A 242 -12.80 -3.58 8.70
N SER A 243 -12.14 -2.42 8.53
CA SER A 243 -10.72 -2.28 8.80
C SER A 243 -10.36 -2.68 10.24
N THR A 244 -9.25 -3.34 10.41
CA THR A 244 -8.76 -3.86 11.70
C THR A 244 -7.29 -3.54 11.89
N ASN A 245 -6.83 -3.54 13.14
CA ASN A 245 -5.42 -3.55 13.49
C ASN A 245 -4.92 -4.99 13.58
N PHE A 246 -4.01 -5.39 12.69
CA PHE A 246 -3.47 -6.75 12.59
C PHE A 246 -1.97 -6.76 12.90
N ALA A 247 -1.63 -6.92 14.19
CA ALA A 247 -0.26 -6.82 14.71
C ALA A 247 0.80 -7.71 14.01
N PRO A 248 0.50 -8.97 13.60
CA PRO A 248 1.51 -9.83 12.96
C PRO A 248 2.13 -9.25 11.68
N LEU A 249 1.39 -8.40 10.98
CA LEU A 249 1.85 -7.78 9.72
C LEU A 249 2.55 -6.42 9.94
N ALA A 250 2.45 -5.83 11.13
CA ALA A 250 2.83 -4.44 11.38
C ALA A 250 4.29 -4.11 11.07
N LEU A 251 5.23 -5.01 11.37
CA LEU A 251 6.64 -4.81 11.10
C LEU A 251 6.93 -4.81 9.59
N LEU A 252 6.41 -5.82 8.88
CA LEU A 252 6.64 -5.99 7.44
C LEU A 252 5.92 -4.91 6.63
N SER A 253 4.76 -4.42 7.06
CA SER A 253 4.02 -3.34 6.42
C SER A 253 4.46 -1.93 6.83
N PHE A 254 5.58 -1.80 7.54
CA PHE A 254 6.10 -0.52 8.05
C PHE A 254 5.09 0.26 8.91
N GLY A 255 4.11 -0.42 9.50
CA GLY A 255 3.07 0.15 10.35
C GLY A 255 1.69 0.28 9.69
N ASP A 256 1.54 -0.03 8.39
CA ASP A 256 0.26 0.13 7.69
C ASP A 256 -0.80 -0.90 8.13
N ALA A 257 -0.38 -2.00 8.76
CA ALA A 257 -1.28 -2.98 9.36
C ALA A 257 -2.01 -2.50 10.65
N TRP A 258 -1.69 -1.33 11.17
CA TRP A 258 -2.52 -0.62 12.14
C TRP A 258 -3.69 0.08 11.43
N HIS A 259 -4.40 -0.68 10.64
CA HIS A 259 -5.25 -0.22 9.55
C HIS A 259 -6.58 0.40 10.03
N ASN A 260 -7.15 -0.08 11.15
CA ASN A 260 -8.34 0.55 11.73
C ASN A 260 -8.03 1.95 12.30
N ALA A 261 -6.84 2.13 12.90
CA ALA A 261 -6.41 3.46 13.33
C ALA A 261 -6.19 4.39 12.13
N HIS A 262 -5.65 3.86 11.02
CA HIS A 262 -5.49 4.60 9.78
C HIS A 262 -6.84 5.00 9.17
N HIS A 263 -7.81 4.10 9.03
CA HIS A 263 -9.14 4.41 8.51
C HIS A 263 -9.90 5.42 9.38
N ALA A 264 -9.72 5.35 10.71
CA ALA A 264 -10.29 6.34 11.62
C ALA A 264 -9.65 7.73 11.51
N PHE A 265 -8.35 7.80 11.16
CA PHE A 265 -7.55 9.02 11.07
C PHE A 265 -6.61 9.02 9.85
N PRO A 266 -7.15 9.06 8.62
CA PRO A 266 -6.37 8.81 7.40
C PRO A 266 -5.22 9.80 7.19
N ARG A 267 -5.36 11.05 7.62
CA ARG A 267 -4.28 12.05 7.55
C ARG A 267 -3.19 11.91 8.61
N SER A 268 -3.35 10.98 9.57
CA SER A 268 -2.35 10.79 10.61
C SER A 268 -1.03 10.26 10.05
N ALA A 269 0.09 10.88 10.40
CA ALA A 269 1.42 10.39 10.08
C ALA A 269 1.80 9.12 10.86
N ARG A 270 1.05 8.79 11.94
CA ARG A 270 1.23 7.59 12.75
C ARG A 270 -0.04 6.76 12.76
N HIS A 271 0.07 5.50 12.38
CA HIS A 271 -1.01 4.51 12.44
C HIS A 271 -0.93 3.66 13.72
N GLY A 272 0.25 3.31 14.18
CA GLY A 272 0.48 2.62 15.46
C GLY A 272 0.35 3.58 16.64
N VAL A 273 -0.88 3.81 17.13
CA VAL A 273 -1.20 4.87 18.09
C VAL A 273 -1.22 4.42 19.55
N ASP A 274 -1.22 3.11 19.82
CA ASP A 274 -1.20 2.55 21.16
C ASP A 274 0.22 2.16 21.60
N PRO A 275 0.49 2.12 22.92
CA PRO A 275 1.75 1.64 23.44
C PRO A 275 2.11 0.24 22.91
N GLY A 276 3.36 0.06 22.49
CA GLY A 276 3.84 -1.22 21.93
C GLY A 276 3.50 -1.44 20.45
N GLN A 277 2.75 -0.56 19.80
CA GLN A 277 2.49 -0.64 18.37
C GLN A 277 3.67 -0.05 17.59
N VAL A 278 4.45 -0.93 16.95
CA VAL A 278 5.60 -0.54 16.13
C VAL A 278 5.09 0.04 14.80
N ASP A 279 5.51 1.26 14.48
CA ASP A 279 5.17 1.97 13.24
C ASP A 279 6.45 2.62 12.68
N ILE A 280 7.16 1.88 11.83
CA ILE A 280 8.45 2.28 11.28
C ILE A 280 8.32 3.55 10.45
N SER A 281 7.28 3.65 9.62
CA SER A 281 7.06 4.85 8.78
C SER A 281 6.87 6.11 9.63
N ALA A 282 6.17 6.02 10.76
CA ALA A 282 6.01 7.16 11.66
C ALA A 282 7.35 7.59 12.30
N GLU A 283 8.21 6.64 12.66
CA GLU A 283 9.52 6.98 13.21
C GLU A 283 10.43 7.61 12.14
N VAL A 284 10.38 7.13 10.90
CA VAL A 284 11.11 7.73 9.77
C VAL A 284 10.61 9.17 9.49
N ILE A 285 9.27 9.39 9.48
CA ILE A 285 8.70 10.74 9.35
C ILE A 285 9.18 11.65 10.48
N ARG A 286 9.26 11.14 11.71
CA ARG A 286 9.75 11.91 12.85
C ARG A 286 11.22 12.34 12.69
N VAL A 287 12.06 11.46 12.12
CA VAL A 287 13.43 11.82 11.78
C VAL A 287 13.44 12.93 10.71
N PHE A 288 12.65 12.77 9.64
CA PHE A 288 12.57 13.79 8.59
C PHE A 288 12.06 15.15 9.10
N GLU A 289 11.10 15.15 10.02
CA GLU A 289 10.63 16.38 10.67
C GLU A 289 11.74 17.05 11.49
N ARG A 290 12.50 16.27 12.29
CA ARG A 290 13.59 16.80 13.12
C ARG A 290 14.73 17.42 12.30
N VAL A 291 15.03 16.88 11.13
CA VAL A 291 16.07 17.40 10.24
C VAL A 291 15.56 18.42 9.21
N GLY A 292 14.27 18.79 9.29
CA GLY A 292 13.66 19.78 8.41
C GLY A 292 13.34 19.30 6.99
N TRP A 293 13.35 17.98 6.74
CA TRP A 293 13.00 17.40 5.44
C TRP A 293 11.49 17.19 5.25
N ALA A 294 10.76 17.18 6.37
CA ALA A 294 9.31 17.15 6.41
C ALA A 294 8.79 18.25 7.35
N THR A 295 7.70 18.90 6.96
CA THR A 295 7.03 19.95 7.74
C THR A 295 5.53 19.67 7.78
N GLU A 296 4.77 20.44 8.58
CA GLU A 296 3.32 20.32 8.72
C GLU A 296 2.85 18.86 8.98
N VAL A 297 3.59 18.14 9.83
CA VAL A 297 3.32 16.72 10.08
C VAL A 297 2.06 16.57 10.95
N HIS A 298 1.10 15.80 10.47
CA HIS A 298 -0.15 15.54 11.18
C HIS A 298 -0.01 14.40 12.20
N TRP A 299 0.51 14.72 13.40
CA TRP A 299 0.57 13.75 14.48
C TRP A 299 -0.80 13.54 15.13
N PRO A 300 -1.15 12.29 15.52
CA PRO A 300 -2.43 12.01 16.16
C PRO A 300 -2.51 12.64 17.56
N ARG A 301 -3.64 13.27 17.87
CA ARG A 301 -3.91 13.88 19.19
C ARG A 301 -4.62 12.88 20.09
N ARG A 302 -4.07 12.55 21.25
CA ARG A 302 -4.63 11.60 22.20
C ARG A 302 -6.09 11.92 22.56
N SER A 303 -6.39 13.17 22.87
CA SER A 303 -7.76 13.60 23.20
C SER A 303 -8.79 13.31 22.12
N VAL A 304 -8.40 13.46 20.84
CA VAL A 304 -9.27 13.15 19.69
C VAL A 304 -9.49 11.64 19.56
N MET A 305 -8.43 10.86 19.72
CA MET A 305 -8.50 9.40 19.68
C MET A 305 -9.34 8.82 20.82
N ASP A 306 -9.14 9.30 22.04
CA ASP A 306 -9.88 8.83 23.22
C ASP A 306 -11.37 9.16 23.10
N ARG A 307 -11.69 10.36 22.60
CA ARG A 307 -13.08 10.75 22.31
C ARG A 307 -13.72 9.81 21.25
N ARG A 308 -12.99 9.48 20.18
CA ARG A 308 -13.47 8.55 19.13
C ARG A 308 -13.73 7.16 19.70
N ARG A 309 -12.82 6.62 20.53
CA ARG A 309 -13.00 5.34 21.23
C ARG A 309 -14.19 5.34 22.16
N GLN A 310 -14.40 6.43 22.91
CA GLN A 310 -15.53 6.56 23.81
C GLN A 310 -16.86 6.56 23.05
N LEU A 311 -16.97 7.35 21.97
CA LEU A 311 -18.15 7.38 21.12
C LEU A 311 -18.48 6.00 20.55
N TRP A 312 -17.45 5.25 20.14
CA TRP A 312 -17.64 3.87 19.69
C TRP A 312 -18.17 2.95 20.77
N ARG A 313 -17.56 2.97 21.97
CA ARG A 313 -17.96 2.12 23.10
C ARG A 313 -19.37 2.42 23.58
N THR A 314 -19.81 3.67 23.53
CA THR A 314 -21.15 4.10 23.97
C THR A 314 -22.23 3.92 22.90
N GLY A 315 -21.90 3.42 21.72
CA GLY A 315 -22.84 3.28 20.60
C GLY A 315 -23.27 4.59 19.94
N GLN A 316 -22.81 5.74 20.44
CA GLN A 316 -23.16 7.07 19.92
C GLN A 316 -22.55 7.37 18.54
N SER A 317 -21.54 6.60 18.10
CA SER A 317 -20.97 6.67 16.75
C SER A 317 -21.91 6.12 15.67
N ARG A 318 -22.87 5.24 16.03
CA ARG A 318 -23.80 4.62 15.08
C ARG A 318 -24.97 5.53 14.68
N THR A 319 -25.25 6.59 15.47
CA THR A 319 -26.47 7.41 15.34
C THR A 319 -26.25 8.78 14.71
N LYS A 320 -25.02 9.21 14.49
CA LYS A 320 -24.73 10.48 13.81
C LYS A 320 -23.99 10.18 12.49
N GLY A 321 -24.78 10.03 11.42
CA GLY A 321 -24.28 10.23 10.07
C GLY A 321 -23.71 11.66 9.97
N LEU A 322 -22.40 11.77 9.97
CA LEU A 322 -21.67 12.98 9.63
C LEU A 322 -21.04 12.77 8.27
#